data_335355c01df80d9aa02e6625d6dff9fa
#
_entry.id   335355c01df80d9aa02e6625d6dff9fa
#
_cell.length_a   1.000
_cell.length_b   1.000
_cell.length_c   1.000
_cell.angle_alpha   90.00
_cell.angle_beta   90.00
_cell.angle_gamma   90.00
#
_symmetry.space_group_name_H-M   'P 1'
#
loop_
_entity.id
_entity.type
_entity.pdbx_description
1 polymer ?
#
loop_
_entity_poly.entity_id
_entity_poly.type
_entity_poly.pdbx_seq_one_letter_code
_entity_poly.pdbx_strand_id
1 'polypeptide(L)'
;MATKHLIDTSIAIKYLNQTLPINGVAFIDGFINTDCTISFISEIELQVWNPPDPNDIIVYEQFVSQSDIIGINSAIISETIAIRKNYKLRIADAIIAATALNFDLTLVADNDNDFLRIPSLKYFNPRKI
;
A
#
# COMPACT_ATOMS: atom_id res chain seq x y z
N MET A 1 -15.29 -11.77 -4.90
CA MET A 1 -15.03 -10.41 -5.41
C MET A 1 -13.55 -10.23 -5.67
N ALA A 2 -13.23 -9.73 -6.83
CA ALA A 2 -11.83 -9.49 -7.16
C ALA A 2 -11.29 -8.30 -6.34
N THR A 3 -10.06 -8.44 -5.84
CA THR A 3 -9.33 -7.35 -5.21
C THR A 3 -9.00 -6.30 -6.27
N LYS A 4 -9.18 -5.02 -5.94
CA LYS A 4 -8.94 -3.91 -6.87
C LYS A 4 -7.89 -2.92 -6.36
N HIS A 5 -7.64 -2.89 -5.06
CA HIS A 5 -6.78 -1.89 -4.44
C HIS A 5 -5.67 -2.58 -3.64
N LEU A 6 -4.49 -1.98 -3.68
CA LEU A 6 -3.38 -2.33 -2.81
C LEU A 6 -3.05 -1.10 -1.98
N ILE A 7 -3.14 -1.21 -0.67
CA ILE A 7 -2.92 -0.08 0.24
C ILE A 7 -1.47 -0.07 0.69
N ASP A 8 -0.77 1.04 0.40
CA ASP A 8 0.61 1.24 0.83
C ASP A 8 0.68 1.54 2.33
N THR A 9 1.80 1.20 2.94
CA THR A 9 2.05 1.37 4.38
C THR A 9 1.75 2.78 4.87
N SER A 10 2.27 3.80 4.18
CA SER A 10 2.09 5.20 4.57
C SER A 10 0.62 5.60 4.63
N ILE A 11 -0.17 5.17 3.65
CA ILE A 11 -1.60 5.45 3.63
C ILE A 11 -2.33 4.68 4.73
N ALA A 12 -1.98 3.42 4.97
CA ALA A 12 -2.57 2.64 6.06
C ALA A 12 -2.34 3.34 7.41
N ILE A 13 -1.12 3.80 7.66
CA ILE A 13 -0.79 4.54 8.89
C ILE A 13 -1.64 5.80 9.01
N LYS A 14 -1.72 6.59 7.94
CA LYS A 14 -2.46 7.86 7.96
C LYS A 14 -3.97 7.64 8.07
N TYR A 15 -4.48 6.56 7.50
CA TYR A 15 -5.88 6.21 7.65
C TYR A 15 -6.20 5.83 9.10
N LEU A 16 -5.36 4.98 9.70
CA LEU A 16 -5.58 4.48 11.06
C LEU A 16 -5.35 5.56 12.12
N ASN A 17 -4.40 6.47 11.91
CA ASN A 17 -4.14 7.56 12.87
C ASN A 17 -4.96 8.82 12.58
N GLN A 18 -5.88 8.76 11.59
CA GLN A 18 -6.84 9.83 11.30
C GLN A 18 -6.19 11.14 10.82
N THR A 19 -5.11 11.02 10.04
CA THR A 19 -4.41 12.20 9.49
C THR A 19 -4.64 12.41 7.98
N LEU A 20 -5.48 11.59 7.35
CA LEU A 20 -5.88 11.81 5.97
C LEU A 20 -6.93 12.93 5.87
N PRO A 21 -6.95 13.67 4.73
CA PRO A 21 -8.06 14.58 4.45
C PRO A 21 -9.38 13.82 4.40
N ILE A 22 -10.48 14.54 4.69
CA ILE A 22 -11.81 13.91 4.78
C ILE A 22 -12.21 13.18 3.50
N ASN A 23 -11.88 13.73 2.34
CA ASN A 23 -12.20 13.07 1.06
C ASN A 23 -11.37 11.79 0.88
N GLY A 24 -10.14 11.76 1.37
CA GLY A 24 -9.30 10.58 1.35
C GLY A 24 -9.85 9.47 2.24
N VAL A 25 -10.31 9.84 3.43
CA VAL A 25 -10.97 8.89 4.35
C VAL A 25 -12.21 8.30 3.68
N ALA A 26 -13.05 9.14 3.09
CA ALA A 26 -14.27 8.70 2.42
C ALA A 26 -13.97 7.73 1.27
N PHE A 27 -12.91 8.02 0.51
CA PHE A 27 -12.48 7.13 -0.57
C PHE A 27 -12.13 5.73 -0.05
N ILE A 28 -11.32 5.65 1.01
CA ILE A 28 -10.90 4.37 1.59
C ILE A 28 -12.08 3.66 2.26
N ASP A 29 -12.92 4.40 3.00
CA ASP A 29 -14.11 3.84 3.63
C ASP A 29 -15.02 3.14 2.60
N GLY A 30 -15.02 3.61 1.37
CA GLY A 30 -15.85 3.06 0.31
C GLY A 30 -15.48 1.63 -0.08
N PHE A 31 -14.28 1.14 0.22
CA PHE A 31 -13.89 -0.21 -0.17
C PHE A 31 -13.21 -1.03 0.92
N ILE A 32 -12.77 -0.41 2.03
CA ILE A 32 -11.88 -1.08 3.01
C ILE A 32 -12.49 -2.34 3.63
N ASN A 33 -13.80 -2.38 3.81
CA ASN A 33 -14.46 -3.52 4.45
C ASN A 33 -14.58 -4.74 3.55
N THR A 34 -14.47 -4.55 2.23
CA THR A 34 -14.62 -5.64 1.25
C THR A 34 -13.34 -5.92 0.47
N ASP A 35 -12.38 -5.00 0.49
CA ASP A 35 -11.16 -5.07 -0.32
C ASP A 35 -9.98 -4.46 0.45
N CYS A 36 -9.61 -5.09 1.56
CA CYS A 36 -8.47 -4.64 2.36
C CYS A 36 -7.27 -5.54 2.06
N THR A 37 -6.46 -5.12 1.09
CA THR A 37 -5.30 -5.89 0.64
C THR A 37 -4.02 -5.08 0.78
N ILE A 38 -3.00 -5.70 1.35
CA ILE A 38 -1.68 -5.11 1.53
C ILE A 38 -0.60 -6.08 1.05
N SER A 39 0.58 -5.53 0.74
CA SER A 39 1.77 -6.33 0.48
C SER A 39 2.34 -6.90 1.78
N PHE A 40 3.07 -8.03 1.68
CA PHE A 40 3.84 -8.53 2.81
C PHE A 40 4.84 -7.49 3.34
N ILE A 41 5.30 -6.58 2.49
CA ILE A 41 6.14 -5.43 2.91
C ILE A 41 5.38 -4.59 3.93
N SER A 42 4.12 -4.26 3.63
CA SER A 42 3.30 -3.47 4.56
C SER A 42 2.97 -4.25 5.83
N GLU A 43 2.79 -5.57 5.71
CA GLU A 43 2.62 -6.43 6.88
C GLU A 43 3.79 -6.27 7.85
N ILE A 44 5.01 -6.25 7.32
CA ILE A 44 6.21 -6.07 8.13
C ILE A 44 6.27 -4.64 8.68
N GLU A 45 6.13 -3.65 7.80
CA GLU A 45 6.32 -2.25 8.17
C GLU A 45 5.31 -1.77 9.20
N LEU A 46 4.05 -2.19 9.08
CA LEU A 46 3.00 -1.79 10.04
C LEU A 46 3.24 -2.37 11.42
N GLN A 47 3.90 -3.51 11.53
CA GLN A 47 4.17 -4.17 12.80
C GLN A 47 5.51 -3.77 13.41
N VAL A 48 6.41 -3.17 12.61
CA VAL A 48 7.63 -2.53 13.12
C VAL A 48 7.38 -1.06 13.46
N TRP A 49 6.33 -0.49 12.92
CA TRP A 49 5.96 0.90 13.15
C TRP A 49 5.75 1.16 14.65
N ASN A 50 6.34 2.25 15.12
CA ASN A 50 6.25 2.64 16.52
C ASN A 50 5.34 3.87 16.63
N PRO A 51 4.04 3.69 16.88
CA PRO A 51 3.11 4.82 16.90
C PRO A 51 3.41 5.74 18.08
N PRO A 52 3.04 7.04 17.98
CA PRO A 52 3.25 8.00 19.06
C PRO A 52 2.60 7.56 20.38
N ASP A 53 1.42 6.95 20.33
CA ASP A 53 0.77 6.36 21.50
C ASP A 53 0.96 4.84 21.45
N PRO A 54 1.70 4.25 22.43
CA PRO A 54 1.92 2.80 22.45
C PRO A 54 0.63 1.97 22.52
N ASN A 55 -0.46 2.54 23.02
CA ASN A 55 -1.75 1.86 23.06
C ASN A 55 -2.32 1.62 21.64
N ASP A 56 -1.85 2.36 20.65
CA ASP A 56 -2.29 2.21 19.27
C ASP A 56 -1.63 1.03 18.55
N ILE A 57 -0.63 0.39 19.13
CA ILE A 57 0.03 -0.77 18.52
C ILE A 57 -1.00 -1.82 18.15
N ILE A 58 -1.97 -2.08 19.01
CA ILE A 58 -3.02 -3.08 18.76
C ILE A 58 -3.88 -2.73 17.55
N VAL A 59 -4.07 -1.44 17.26
CA VAL A 59 -4.83 -0.99 16.09
C VAL A 59 -4.15 -1.47 14.80
N TYR A 60 -2.83 -1.33 14.72
CA TYR A 60 -2.06 -1.75 13.54
C TYR A 60 -2.00 -3.27 13.43
N GLU A 61 -1.85 -3.97 14.55
CA GLU A 61 -1.88 -5.42 14.56
C GLU A 61 -3.24 -5.98 14.09
N GLN A 62 -4.32 -5.37 14.54
CA GLN A 62 -5.67 -5.78 14.11
C GLN A 62 -5.90 -5.49 12.64
N PHE A 63 -5.43 -4.34 12.15
CA PHE A 63 -5.54 -4.02 10.74
C PHE A 63 -4.84 -5.08 9.88
N VAL A 64 -3.62 -5.45 10.25
CA VAL A 64 -2.87 -6.49 9.53
C VAL A 64 -3.61 -7.83 9.58
N SER A 65 -4.11 -8.21 10.76
CA SER A 65 -4.79 -9.50 10.94
C SER A 65 -6.07 -9.62 10.12
N GLN A 66 -6.69 -8.49 9.79
CA GLN A 66 -7.93 -8.44 9.01
C GLN A 66 -7.69 -8.22 7.52
N SER A 67 -6.44 -7.96 7.12
CA SER A 67 -6.09 -7.69 5.73
C SER A 67 -5.80 -8.98 4.97
N ASP A 68 -6.08 -8.96 3.68
CA ASP A 68 -5.55 -9.95 2.76
C ASP A 68 -4.11 -9.56 2.43
N ILE A 69 -3.18 -10.49 2.56
CA ILE A 69 -1.75 -10.19 2.40
C ILE A 69 -1.23 -10.91 1.16
N ILE A 70 -0.65 -10.15 0.24
CA ILE A 70 0.00 -10.71 -0.93
C ILE A 70 1.47 -10.92 -0.62
N GLY A 71 1.89 -12.20 -0.67
CA GLY A 71 3.28 -12.57 -0.45
C GLY A 71 4.15 -12.38 -1.68
N ILE A 72 5.41 -12.74 -1.56
CA ILE A 72 6.37 -12.71 -2.65
C ILE A 72 6.21 -13.93 -3.56
N ASN A 73 6.38 -13.74 -4.87
CA ASN A 73 6.48 -14.83 -5.83
C ASN A 73 7.47 -14.46 -6.95
N SER A 74 7.76 -15.41 -7.83
CA SER A 74 8.76 -15.19 -8.88
C SER A 74 8.35 -14.10 -9.88
N ALA A 75 7.06 -13.95 -10.16
CA ALA A 75 6.56 -12.90 -11.05
C ALA A 75 6.78 -11.52 -10.45
N ILE A 76 6.50 -11.35 -9.15
CA ILE A 76 6.76 -10.10 -8.44
C ILE A 76 8.27 -9.81 -8.42
N ILE A 77 9.11 -10.82 -8.20
CA ILE A 77 10.56 -10.64 -8.21
C ILE A 77 11.03 -10.12 -9.58
N SER A 78 10.58 -10.75 -10.66
CA SER A 78 10.95 -10.32 -12.02
C SER A 78 10.51 -8.89 -12.30
N GLU A 79 9.30 -8.51 -11.92
CA GLU A 79 8.77 -7.17 -12.11
C GLU A 79 9.54 -6.15 -11.26
N THR A 80 9.90 -6.51 -10.04
CA THR A 80 10.71 -5.66 -9.15
C THR A 80 12.07 -5.36 -9.76
N ILE A 81 12.70 -6.38 -10.34
CA ILE A 81 13.99 -6.21 -11.02
C ILE A 81 13.85 -5.23 -12.19
N ALA A 82 12.82 -5.41 -13.02
CA ALA A 82 12.56 -4.52 -14.16
C ALA A 82 12.34 -3.06 -13.70
N ILE A 83 11.55 -2.87 -12.66
CA ILE A 83 11.28 -1.53 -12.10
C ILE A 83 12.57 -0.89 -11.61
N ARG A 84 13.40 -1.62 -10.87
CA ARG A 84 14.63 -1.07 -10.32
C ARG A 84 15.70 -0.79 -11.37
N LYS A 85 15.67 -1.49 -12.50
CA LYS A 85 16.55 -1.19 -13.63
C LYS A 85 16.15 0.09 -14.36
N ASN A 86 14.87 0.40 -14.40
CA ASN A 86 14.33 1.52 -15.18
C ASN A 86 14.04 2.77 -14.35
N TYR A 87 13.78 2.61 -13.06
CA TYR A 87 13.38 3.70 -12.17
C TYR A 87 14.17 3.62 -10.88
N LYS A 88 14.46 4.80 -10.31
CA LYS A 88 15.25 4.87 -9.08
C LYS A 88 14.34 4.84 -7.86
N LEU A 89 13.82 3.65 -7.53
CA LEU A 89 12.99 3.42 -6.35
C LEU A 89 13.76 2.59 -5.32
N ARG A 90 13.40 2.78 -4.04
CA ARG A 90 13.87 1.87 -3.00
C ARG A 90 13.27 0.49 -3.22
N ILE A 91 13.93 -0.55 -2.72
CA ILE A 91 13.50 -1.93 -2.98
C ILE A 91 12.07 -2.19 -2.45
N ALA A 92 11.73 -1.66 -1.28
CA ALA A 92 10.39 -1.83 -0.71
C ALA A 92 9.31 -1.23 -1.62
N ASP A 93 9.52 0.00 -2.10
CA ASP A 93 8.58 0.67 -3.00
C ASP A 93 8.48 -0.05 -4.35
N ALA A 94 9.61 -0.55 -4.84
CA ALA A 94 9.62 -1.31 -6.09
C ALA A 94 8.82 -2.62 -5.96
N ILE A 95 8.93 -3.32 -4.84
CA ILE A 95 8.16 -4.54 -4.59
C ILE A 95 6.66 -4.23 -4.52
N ILE A 96 6.28 -3.15 -3.85
CA ILE A 96 4.88 -2.75 -3.74
C ILE A 96 4.31 -2.40 -5.13
N ALA A 97 5.05 -1.62 -5.92
CA ALA A 97 4.64 -1.29 -7.29
C ALA A 97 4.54 -2.55 -8.16
N ALA A 98 5.51 -3.46 -8.05
CA ALA A 98 5.51 -4.73 -8.79
C ALA A 98 4.30 -5.59 -8.42
N THR A 99 3.93 -5.61 -7.15
CA THR A 99 2.75 -6.35 -6.67
C THR A 99 1.48 -5.80 -7.31
N ALA A 100 1.32 -4.47 -7.30
CA ALA A 100 0.15 -3.83 -7.92
C ALA A 100 0.08 -4.12 -9.42
N LEU A 101 1.21 -4.05 -10.13
CA LEU A 101 1.26 -4.35 -11.56
C LEU A 101 0.92 -5.81 -11.83
N ASN A 102 1.48 -6.73 -11.08
CA ASN A 102 1.31 -8.16 -11.31
C ASN A 102 -0.14 -8.61 -11.13
N PHE A 103 -0.84 -8.02 -10.18
CA PHE A 103 -2.24 -8.37 -9.88
C PHE A 103 -3.24 -7.36 -10.46
N ASP A 104 -2.78 -6.40 -11.27
CA ASP A 104 -3.62 -5.38 -11.89
C ASP A 104 -4.44 -4.59 -10.86
N LEU A 105 -3.78 -4.17 -9.79
CA LEU A 105 -4.41 -3.43 -8.71
C LEU A 105 -4.09 -1.94 -8.81
N THR A 106 -4.99 -1.11 -8.29
CA THR A 106 -4.70 0.30 -8.08
C THR A 106 -3.91 0.46 -6.78
N LEU A 107 -2.71 0.99 -6.88
CA LEU A 107 -1.90 1.30 -5.71
C LEU A 107 -2.41 2.58 -5.06
N VAL A 108 -2.84 2.47 -3.82
CA VAL A 108 -3.31 3.61 -3.00
C VAL A 108 -2.15 4.04 -2.12
N ALA A 109 -1.50 5.14 -2.49
CA ALA A 109 -0.28 5.62 -1.84
C ALA A 109 -0.16 7.13 -1.98
N ASP A 110 0.84 7.73 -1.35
CA ASP A 110 1.05 9.18 -1.37
C ASP A 110 2.48 9.58 -1.76
N ASN A 111 3.12 8.77 -2.58
CA ASN A 111 4.46 9.07 -3.10
C ASN A 111 4.40 9.29 -4.61
N ASP A 112 3.83 10.43 -5.02
CA ASP A 112 3.69 10.79 -6.43
C ASP A 112 5.05 10.84 -7.13
N ASN A 113 6.06 11.33 -6.43
CA ASN A 113 7.39 11.52 -7.00
C ASN A 113 7.99 10.22 -7.53
N ASP A 114 7.73 9.10 -6.86
CA ASP A 114 8.22 7.79 -7.29
C ASP A 114 7.23 7.05 -8.18
N PHE A 115 5.97 6.96 -7.77
CA PHE A 115 5.02 6.07 -8.43
C PHE A 115 4.46 6.61 -9.74
N LEU A 116 4.36 7.94 -9.90
CA LEU A 116 3.92 8.51 -11.18
C LEU A 116 4.92 8.30 -12.30
N ARG A 117 6.16 7.96 -12.00
CA ARG A 117 7.17 7.66 -13.01
C ARG A 117 6.95 6.31 -13.71
N ILE A 118 6.11 5.45 -13.15
CA ILE A 118 5.82 4.13 -13.69
C ILE A 118 4.51 4.24 -14.50
N PRO A 119 4.58 4.36 -15.85
CA PRO A 119 3.40 4.74 -16.64
C PRO A 119 2.30 3.69 -16.66
N SER A 120 2.64 2.41 -16.49
CA SER A 120 1.65 1.32 -16.50
C SER A 120 1.00 1.08 -15.15
N LEU A 121 1.47 1.75 -14.09
CA LEU A 121 0.94 1.58 -12.75
C LEU A 121 -0.36 2.36 -12.58
N LYS A 122 -1.40 1.67 -12.16
CA LYS A 122 -2.62 2.33 -11.69
C LYS A 122 -2.35 2.86 -10.28
N TYR A 123 -2.39 4.18 -10.13
CA TYR A 123 -1.98 4.82 -8.90
C TYR A 123 -2.98 5.89 -8.49
N PHE A 124 -3.31 5.94 -7.22
CA PHE A 124 -4.21 6.93 -6.68
C PHE A 124 -3.71 7.45 -5.34
N ASN A 125 -3.64 8.78 -5.21
CA ASN A 125 -3.21 9.43 -3.97
C ASN A 125 -4.42 10.01 -3.23
N PRO A 126 -4.87 9.40 -2.12
CA PRO A 126 -6.07 9.86 -1.41
C PRO A 126 -5.86 11.18 -0.67
N ARG A 127 -4.64 11.71 -0.62
CA ARG A 127 -4.37 13.02 -0.03
C ARG A 127 -4.65 14.17 -0.98
N LYS A 128 -4.88 13.87 -2.27
CA LYS A 128 -5.01 14.88 -3.32
C LYS A 128 -6.38 14.87 -4.00
N ILE A 129 -7.42 14.57 -3.25
CA ILE A 129 -8.81 14.61 -3.78
C ILE A 129 -9.66 15.63 -3.05
#